data_5bc1c1de376a790c7f7bf5450c0497cf
#
_entry.id   5bc1c1de376a790c7f7bf5450c0497cf
#
_cell.length_a   1.000
_cell.length_b   1.000
_cell.length_c   1.000
_cell.angle_alpha   90.00
_cell.angle_beta   90.00
_cell.angle_gamma   90.00
#
_symmetry.space_group_name_H-M   'P 1'
#
loop_
_entity.id
_entity.type
_entity.pdbx_description
1 polymer ?
#
loop_
_entity_poly.entity_id
_entity_poly.type
_entity_poly.pdbx_seq_one_letter_code
_entity_poly.pdbx_strand_id
1 'polypeptide(L)'
;QLIANFKSLLNVTLLQVKDLPWNDMDGFGTMYLFTVPFAILGLFGFFKEKKADNKWLALFTLLTGIWVGIVTNGVNVNRINIIYYAELMFIALGVYYAVTALPKLTIPTACALLLSGALMAGTYFGTYAESVKHYFFYGLEDAITAAEDSGADRLYISADLQYKGYYNVSEVLTLFYDGTDAHYFQGLTDEDHGKTLLPYRERFHYLSLSPELIEETKDSSAAYVGTASDAALFDPAEFDVIISGDYCAAVRK
;
A
#
# COMPACT_ATOMS: atom_id res chain seq x y z
N GLN A 1 10.19 -4.81 25.90
CA GLN A 1 10.03 -4.81 24.46
C GLN A 1 9.42 -6.12 23.93
N LEU A 2 9.99 -7.32 24.23
CA LEU A 2 9.50 -8.61 23.73
C LEU A 2 8.03 -8.88 24.08
N ILE A 3 7.60 -8.58 25.33
CA ILE A 3 6.20 -8.73 25.74
C ILE A 3 5.28 -7.77 24.96
N ALA A 4 5.72 -6.54 24.72
CA ALA A 4 4.95 -5.58 23.93
C ALA A 4 4.82 -6.05 22.47
N ASN A 5 5.91 -6.55 21.88
CA ASN A 5 5.90 -7.10 20.53
C ASN A 5 5.00 -8.34 20.44
N PHE A 6 5.03 -9.23 21.44
CA PHE A 6 4.14 -10.39 21.49
C PHE A 6 2.66 -9.99 21.56
N LYS A 7 2.31 -8.97 22.36
CA LYS A 7 0.94 -8.43 22.39
C LYS A 7 0.56 -7.84 21.04
N SER A 8 1.46 -7.09 20.42
CA SER A 8 1.23 -6.52 19.07
C SER A 8 1.04 -7.63 18.05
N LEU A 9 1.84 -8.69 18.09
CA LEU A 9 1.70 -9.88 17.24
C LEU A 9 0.30 -10.48 17.36
N LEU A 10 -0.17 -10.72 18.60
CA LEU A 10 -1.51 -11.26 18.83
C LEU A 10 -2.61 -10.33 18.32
N ASN A 11 -2.47 -9.03 18.50
CA ASN A 11 -3.44 -8.06 17.99
C ASN A 11 -3.50 -8.08 16.46
N VAL A 12 -2.34 -8.03 15.80
CA VAL A 12 -2.27 -8.07 14.33
C VAL A 12 -2.82 -9.39 13.80
N THR A 13 -2.43 -10.52 14.38
CA THR A 13 -2.85 -11.86 13.91
C THR A 13 -4.34 -12.11 14.14
N LEU A 14 -4.86 -11.77 15.32
CA LEU A 14 -6.25 -12.12 15.69
C LEU A 14 -7.25 -11.01 15.36
N LEU A 15 -6.88 -9.74 15.53
CA LEU A 15 -7.81 -8.62 15.48
C LEU A 15 -7.48 -7.62 14.36
N GLN A 16 -6.30 -7.72 13.77
CA GLN A 16 -5.77 -6.78 12.78
C GLN A 16 -5.88 -5.30 13.21
N VAL A 17 -5.67 -5.06 14.49
CA VAL A 17 -5.68 -3.70 15.04
C VAL A 17 -4.25 -3.16 15.11
N LYS A 18 -4.09 -1.86 14.82
CA LYS A 18 -2.81 -1.14 14.86
C LYS A 18 -1.78 -1.67 13.85
N ASP A 19 -2.24 -2.10 12.70
CA ASP A 19 -1.39 -2.36 11.54
C ASP A 19 -1.17 -1.05 10.76
N LEU A 20 -0.51 -1.14 9.62
CA LEU A 20 -0.40 -0.02 8.69
C LEU A 20 -1.79 0.32 8.13
N PRO A 21 -2.11 1.61 7.92
CA PRO A 21 -3.45 2.01 7.48
C PRO A 21 -3.95 1.30 6.22
N TRP A 22 -3.03 0.94 5.32
CA TRP A 22 -3.35 0.21 4.09
C TRP A 22 -3.39 -1.32 4.25
N ASN A 23 -3.21 -1.83 5.46
CA ASN A 23 -3.36 -3.25 5.80
C ASN A 23 -4.51 -3.48 6.79
N ASP A 24 -5.04 -2.41 7.37
CA ASP A 24 -6.04 -2.47 8.44
C ASP A 24 -7.44 -2.27 7.85
N MET A 25 -8.19 -3.36 7.79
CA MET A 25 -9.58 -3.34 7.33
C MET A 25 -10.50 -3.60 8.52
N ASP A 26 -11.22 -2.59 8.94
CA ASP A 26 -12.12 -2.63 10.09
C ASP A 26 -13.02 -3.86 10.09
N GLY A 27 -13.02 -4.58 11.19
CA GLY A 27 -13.85 -5.77 11.41
C GLY A 27 -13.30 -7.07 10.82
N PHE A 28 -12.17 -7.02 10.09
CA PHE A 28 -11.55 -8.21 9.49
C PHE A 28 -10.10 -8.34 9.97
N GLY A 29 -9.82 -9.38 10.74
CA GLY A 29 -8.46 -9.79 11.08
C GLY A 29 -7.84 -10.67 10.00
N THR A 30 -6.59 -11.05 10.20
CA THR A 30 -5.87 -11.97 9.31
C THR A 30 -6.46 -13.37 9.32
N MET A 31 -7.21 -13.70 10.37
CA MET A 31 -8.08 -14.89 10.42
C MET A 31 -9.45 -14.49 10.97
N TYR A 32 -10.49 -15.20 10.57
CA TYR A 32 -11.81 -15.02 11.17
C TYR A 32 -11.81 -15.55 12.61
N LEU A 33 -12.28 -14.75 13.56
CA LEU A 33 -12.25 -15.14 14.99
C LEU A 33 -12.95 -16.47 15.26
N PHE A 34 -14.01 -16.81 14.52
CA PHE A 34 -14.68 -18.09 14.66
C PHE A 34 -13.84 -19.29 14.19
N THR A 35 -12.74 -19.06 13.46
CA THR A 35 -11.83 -20.12 13.02
C THR A 35 -10.76 -20.46 14.07
N VAL A 36 -10.58 -19.64 15.11
CA VAL A 36 -9.62 -19.87 16.20
C VAL A 36 -9.81 -21.24 16.88
N PRO A 37 -11.03 -21.67 17.24
CA PRO A 37 -11.23 -23.01 17.81
C PRO A 37 -10.78 -24.13 16.85
N PHE A 38 -10.96 -23.95 15.54
CA PHE A 38 -10.49 -24.91 14.54
C PHE A 38 -8.96 -24.90 14.45
N ALA A 39 -8.30 -23.73 14.48
CA ALA A 39 -6.85 -23.66 14.49
C ALA A 39 -6.26 -24.42 15.69
N ILE A 40 -6.85 -24.26 16.89
CA ILE A 40 -6.45 -24.97 18.10
C ILE A 40 -6.67 -26.48 17.93
N LEU A 41 -7.83 -26.91 17.44
CA LEU A 41 -8.13 -28.32 17.19
C LEU A 41 -7.17 -28.92 16.16
N GLY A 42 -6.85 -28.15 15.11
CA GLY A 42 -5.89 -28.56 14.07
C GLY A 42 -4.48 -28.72 14.62
N LEU A 43 -4.05 -27.82 15.50
CA LEU A 43 -2.76 -27.93 16.18
C LEU A 43 -2.70 -29.21 17.06
N PHE A 44 -3.75 -29.53 17.81
CA PHE A 44 -3.82 -30.80 18.56
C PHE A 44 -3.83 -32.00 17.62
N GLY A 45 -4.59 -31.96 16.55
CA GLY A 45 -4.64 -33.03 15.55
C GLY A 45 -3.29 -33.26 14.87
N PHE A 46 -2.57 -32.17 14.58
CA PHE A 46 -1.22 -32.21 14.04
C PHE A 46 -0.25 -33.07 14.87
N PHE A 47 -0.28 -32.96 16.19
CA PHE A 47 0.60 -33.78 17.05
C PHE A 47 0.18 -35.26 17.09
N LYS A 48 -1.09 -35.56 16.83
CA LYS A 48 -1.59 -36.95 16.77
C LYS A 48 -1.27 -37.64 15.44
N GLU A 49 -1.12 -36.88 14.35
CA GLU A 49 -0.81 -37.44 13.03
C GLU A 49 0.64 -37.94 12.98
N LYS A 50 0.82 -39.24 12.70
CA LYS A 50 2.14 -39.89 12.71
C LYS A 50 2.75 -40.07 11.31
N LYS A 51 1.96 -39.94 10.25
CA LYS A 51 2.34 -40.39 8.90
C LYS A 51 2.81 -39.29 7.95
N ALA A 52 2.70 -38.02 8.30
CA ALA A 52 3.07 -36.93 7.41
C ALA A 52 4.54 -36.52 7.64
N ASP A 53 5.42 -36.92 6.72
CA ASP A 53 6.87 -36.65 6.83
C ASP A 53 7.20 -35.14 6.85
N ASN A 54 6.42 -34.34 6.12
CA ASN A 54 6.63 -32.89 6.00
C ASN A 54 5.80 -32.03 6.98
N LYS A 55 5.11 -32.66 7.93
CA LYS A 55 4.22 -31.93 8.85
C LYS A 55 4.95 -30.86 9.67
N TRP A 56 6.21 -31.13 10.07
CA TRP A 56 7.01 -30.21 10.85
C TRP A 56 7.28 -28.88 10.16
N LEU A 57 7.23 -28.85 8.83
CA LEU A 57 7.40 -27.60 8.06
C LEU A 57 6.40 -26.52 8.51
N ALA A 58 5.13 -26.87 8.68
CA ALA A 58 4.12 -25.91 9.14
C ALA A 58 4.37 -25.41 10.56
N LEU A 59 4.81 -26.30 11.45
CA LEU A 59 5.17 -25.87 12.81
C LEU A 59 6.40 -24.95 12.79
N PHE A 60 7.44 -25.27 12.02
CA PHE A 60 8.61 -24.40 11.88
C PHE A 60 8.23 -23.06 11.25
N THR A 61 7.36 -23.05 10.24
CA THR A 61 6.84 -21.83 9.63
C THR A 61 6.11 -20.95 10.65
N LEU A 62 5.24 -21.56 11.47
CA LEU A 62 4.55 -20.86 12.56
C LEU A 62 5.54 -20.27 13.58
N LEU A 63 6.47 -21.08 14.06
CA LEU A 63 7.48 -20.65 15.05
C LEU A 63 8.38 -19.54 14.48
N THR A 64 8.75 -19.63 13.21
CA THR A 64 9.53 -18.58 12.53
C THR A 64 8.76 -17.28 12.47
N GLY A 65 7.49 -17.32 12.07
CA GLY A 65 6.65 -16.11 12.02
C GLY A 65 6.44 -15.48 13.40
N ILE A 66 6.21 -16.30 14.42
CA ILE A 66 6.13 -15.84 15.82
C ILE A 66 7.46 -15.20 16.25
N TRP A 67 8.59 -15.84 15.96
CA TRP A 67 9.91 -15.32 16.29
C TRP A 67 10.17 -13.96 15.63
N VAL A 68 9.91 -13.84 14.32
CA VAL A 68 10.03 -12.58 13.58
C VAL A 68 9.14 -11.51 14.23
N GLY A 69 7.90 -11.82 14.57
CA GLY A 69 6.98 -10.89 15.22
C GLY A 69 7.45 -10.42 16.60
N ILE A 70 8.11 -11.31 17.38
CA ILE A 70 8.62 -10.97 18.71
C ILE A 70 9.86 -10.08 18.66
N VAL A 71 10.78 -10.34 17.72
CA VAL A 71 12.07 -9.63 17.66
C VAL A 71 12.02 -8.34 16.87
N THR A 72 11.01 -8.16 16.03
CA THR A 72 10.90 -7.00 15.13
C THR A 72 10.12 -5.88 15.80
N ASN A 73 10.67 -4.66 15.77
CA ASN A 73 9.91 -3.47 16.18
C ASN A 73 8.87 -3.11 15.11
N GLY A 74 7.64 -2.78 15.55
CA GLY A 74 6.55 -2.44 14.64
C GLY A 74 6.06 -3.67 13.89
N VAL A 75 5.44 -4.60 14.60
CA VAL A 75 4.81 -5.79 14.02
C VAL A 75 3.70 -5.35 13.06
N ASN A 76 3.74 -5.86 11.84
CA ASN A 76 2.70 -5.67 10.84
C ASN A 76 2.56 -6.92 9.96
N VAL A 77 1.45 -7.01 9.24
CA VAL A 77 1.08 -8.13 8.38
C VAL A 77 2.21 -8.50 7.40
N ASN A 78 2.85 -7.49 6.78
CA ASN A 78 3.88 -7.71 5.76
C ASN A 78 5.13 -8.39 6.34
N ARG A 79 5.48 -8.10 7.59
CA ARG A 79 6.67 -8.66 8.26
C ARG A 79 6.47 -10.08 8.76
N ILE A 80 5.22 -10.42 9.12
CA ILE A 80 4.88 -11.72 9.70
C ILE A 80 4.10 -12.62 8.72
N ASN A 81 4.04 -12.26 7.44
CA ASN A 81 3.19 -12.94 6.45
C ASN A 81 3.39 -14.46 6.36
N ILE A 82 4.58 -14.94 6.69
CA ILE A 82 4.88 -16.38 6.72
C ILE A 82 3.99 -17.17 7.71
N ILE A 83 3.45 -16.50 8.75
CA ILE A 83 2.61 -17.15 9.78
C ILE A 83 1.28 -17.64 9.18
N TYR A 84 0.75 -16.95 8.17
CA TYR A 84 -0.59 -17.22 7.61
C TYR A 84 -0.68 -18.57 6.92
N TYR A 85 0.40 -19.05 6.32
CA TYR A 85 0.41 -20.40 5.72
C TYR A 85 0.19 -21.47 6.78
N ALA A 86 0.86 -21.34 7.94
CA ALA A 86 0.69 -22.26 9.04
C ALA A 86 -0.71 -22.15 9.67
N GLU A 87 -1.21 -20.93 9.86
CA GLU A 87 -2.56 -20.67 10.37
C GLU A 87 -3.63 -21.33 9.49
N LEU A 88 -3.59 -21.10 8.18
CA LEU A 88 -4.53 -21.71 7.23
C LEU A 88 -4.46 -23.23 7.29
N MET A 89 -3.26 -23.81 7.39
CA MET A 89 -3.11 -25.26 7.47
C MET A 89 -3.73 -25.82 8.77
N PHE A 90 -3.48 -25.17 9.91
CA PHE A 90 -4.07 -25.62 11.17
C PHE A 90 -5.58 -25.42 11.21
N ILE A 91 -6.11 -24.32 10.64
CA ILE A 91 -7.55 -24.11 10.51
C ILE A 91 -8.16 -25.21 9.63
N ALA A 92 -7.60 -25.50 8.46
CA ALA A 92 -8.09 -26.53 7.55
C ALA A 92 -8.09 -27.91 8.19
N LEU A 93 -7.00 -28.26 8.89
CA LEU A 93 -6.90 -29.53 9.62
C LEU A 93 -7.94 -29.61 10.76
N GLY A 94 -8.15 -28.55 11.49
CA GLY A 94 -9.16 -28.47 12.54
C GLY A 94 -10.58 -28.56 12.03
N VAL A 95 -10.89 -27.89 10.92
CA VAL A 95 -12.19 -28.05 10.24
C VAL A 95 -12.38 -29.50 9.83
N TYR A 96 -11.38 -30.13 9.21
CA TYR A 96 -11.43 -31.52 8.82
C TYR A 96 -11.75 -32.44 10.02
N TYR A 97 -11.06 -32.30 11.14
CA TYR A 97 -11.34 -33.07 12.35
C TYR A 97 -12.72 -32.80 12.93
N ALA A 98 -13.15 -31.52 12.94
CA ALA A 98 -14.45 -31.14 13.49
C ALA A 98 -15.60 -31.75 12.66
N VAL A 99 -15.56 -31.61 11.32
CA VAL A 99 -16.63 -32.10 10.45
C VAL A 99 -16.64 -33.64 10.33
N THR A 100 -15.46 -34.28 10.46
CA THR A 100 -15.37 -35.73 10.49
C THR A 100 -15.96 -36.31 11.77
N ALA A 101 -15.67 -35.65 12.94
CA ALA A 101 -16.24 -36.07 14.21
C ALA A 101 -17.75 -35.72 14.35
N LEU A 102 -18.15 -34.59 13.80
CA LEU A 102 -19.50 -34.06 13.88
C LEU A 102 -19.99 -33.61 12.49
N PRO A 103 -20.48 -34.51 11.63
CA PRO A 103 -20.88 -34.19 10.25
C PRO A 103 -21.93 -33.05 10.14
N LYS A 104 -22.70 -32.84 11.20
CA LYS A 104 -23.70 -31.75 11.26
C LYS A 104 -23.05 -30.36 11.17
N LEU A 105 -21.75 -30.22 11.49
CA LEU A 105 -20.99 -28.96 11.39
C LEU A 105 -20.58 -28.59 9.97
N THR A 106 -20.65 -29.52 9.01
CA THR A 106 -20.17 -29.28 7.64
C THR A 106 -20.87 -28.10 6.98
N ILE A 107 -22.18 -28.08 6.95
CA ILE A 107 -22.96 -27.02 6.30
C ILE A 107 -22.80 -25.69 7.05
N PRO A 108 -23.01 -25.62 8.38
CA PRO A 108 -22.79 -24.34 9.11
C PRO A 108 -21.40 -23.76 8.94
N THR A 109 -20.34 -24.60 8.99
CA THR A 109 -18.96 -24.15 8.81
C THR A 109 -18.73 -23.63 7.39
N ALA A 110 -19.19 -24.35 6.38
CA ALA A 110 -19.08 -23.91 4.98
C ALA A 110 -19.83 -22.59 4.75
N CYS A 111 -21.07 -22.48 5.26
CA CYS A 111 -21.84 -21.24 5.15
C CYS A 111 -21.14 -20.06 5.87
N ALA A 112 -20.59 -20.28 7.06
CA ALA A 112 -19.88 -19.25 7.80
C ALA A 112 -18.64 -18.76 7.05
N LEU A 113 -17.84 -19.67 6.48
CA LEU A 113 -16.66 -19.33 5.67
C LEU A 113 -17.02 -18.57 4.41
N LEU A 114 -18.02 -19.05 3.65
CA LEU A 114 -18.47 -18.40 2.42
C LEU A 114 -19.06 -17.01 2.70
N LEU A 115 -19.90 -16.88 3.72
CA LEU A 115 -20.49 -15.60 4.11
C LEU A 115 -19.41 -14.61 4.55
N SER A 116 -18.48 -15.03 5.40
CA SER A 116 -17.37 -14.17 5.85
C SER A 116 -16.48 -13.74 4.68
N GLY A 117 -16.19 -14.66 3.73
CA GLY A 117 -15.44 -14.31 2.53
C GLY A 117 -16.18 -13.32 1.63
N ALA A 118 -17.49 -13.50 1.46
CA ALA A 118 -18.31 -12.56 0.69
C ALA A 118 -18.39 -11.17 1.33
N LEU A 119 -18.55 -11.10 2.65
CA LEU A 119 -18.54 -9.84 3.40
C LEU A 119 -17.19 -9.15 3.31
N MET A 120 -16.10 -9.90 3.49
CA MET A 120 -14.75 -9.38 3.33
C MET A 120 -14.53 -8.81 1.91
N ALA A 121 -14.89 -9.56 0.87
CA ALA A 121 -14.76 -9.11 -0.50
C ALA A 121 -15.58 -7.84 -0.77
N GLY A 122 -16.82 -7.80 -0.29
CA GLY A 122 -17.66 -6.60 -0.40
C GLY A 122 -17.06 -5.37 0.28
N THR A 123 -16.48 -5.53 1.46
CA THR A 123 -15.79 -4.44 2.18
C THR A 123 -14.50 -4.06 1.47
N TYR A 124 -13.69 -5.03 1.03
CA TYR A 124 -12.40 -4.81 0.38
C TYR A 124 -12.55 -4.01 -0.92
N PHE A 125 -13.45 -4.41 -1.81
CA PHE A 125 -13.69 -3.73 -3.09
C PHE A 125 -14.62 -2.51 -2.97
N GLY A 126 -15.20 -2.28 -1.80
CA GLY A 126 -16.07 -1.14 -1.51
C GLY A 126 -15.40 -0.09 -0.63
N THR A 127 -15.86 -0.03 0.61
CA THR A 127 -15.46 1.03 1.55
C THR A 127 -13.97 1.07 1.88
N TYR A 128 -13.31 -0.10 1.93
CA TYR A 128 -11.88 -0.15 2.20
C TYR A 128 -11.07 0.43 1.05
N ALA A 129 -11.40 0.09 -0.20
CA ALA A 129 -10.72 0.65 -1.37
C ALA A 129 -10.76 2.18 -1.38
N GLU A 130 -11.93 2.77 -1.04
CA GLU A 130 -12.07 4.21 -0.90
C GLU A 130 -11.23 4.79 0.25
N SER A 131 -11.16 4.11 1.38
CA SER A 131 -10.42 4.59 2.56
C SER A 131 -8.91 4.59 2.38
N VAL A 132 -8.37 3.69 1.54
CA VAL A 132 -6.92 3.54 1.38
C VAL A 132 -6.34 4.24 0.16
N LYS A 133 -7.16 4.68 -0.79
CA LYS A 133 -6.68 5.30 -2.04
C LYS A 133 -5.75 6.49 -1.81
N HIS A 134 -6.00 7.28 -0.75
CA HIS A 134 -5.18 8.43 -0.37
C HIS A 134 -3.75 8.05 0.05
N TYR A 135 -3.53 6.82 0.53
CA TYR A 135 -2.18 6.31 0.83
C TYR A 135 -1.42 5.84 -0.41
N PHE A 136 -2.10 5.75 -1.57
CA PHE A 136 -1.54 5.31 -2.84
C PHE A 136 -1.54 6.43 -3.90
N PHE A 137 -1.36 7.68 -3.46
CA PHE A 137 -1.17 8.85 -4.31
C PHE A 137 -2.30 9.07 -5.32
N TYR A 138 -3.54 8.96 -4.84
CA TYR A 138 -4.74 9.08 -5.68
C TYR A 138 -4.81 10.41 -6.43
N GLY A 139 -4.73 10.34 -7.77
CA GLY A 139 -4.76 11.49 -8.67
C GLY A 139 -3.38 12.06 -9.04
N LEU A 140 -2.28 11.54 -8.48
CA LEU A 140 -0.94 12.05 -8.81
C LEU A 140 -0.54 11.75 -10.26
N GLU A 141 -0.89 10.56 -10.78
CA GLU A 141 -0.67 10.20 -12.18
C GLU A 141 -1.32 11.21 -13.13
N ASP A 142 -2.60 11.53 -12.90
CA ASP A 142 -3.32 12.50 -13.72
C ASP A 142 -2.69 13.89 -13.66
N ALA A 143 -2.22 14.32 -12.47
CA ALA A 143 -1.58 15.62 -12.30
C ALA A 143 -0.22 15.69 -13.02
N ILE A 144 0.59 14.63 -12.95
CA ILE A 144 1.87 14.55 -13.68
C ILE A 144 1.61 14.53 -15.17
N THR A 145 0.68 13.70 -15.65
CA THR A 145 0.31 13.63 -17.08
C THR A 145 -0.18 14.99 -17.60
N ALA A 146 -1.03 15.68 -16.83
CA ALA A 146 -1.52 17.00 -17.23
C ALA A 146 -0.39 18.04 -17.32
N ALA A 147 0.60 17.98 -16.44
CA ALA A 147 1.78 18.84 -16.50
C ALA A 147 2.68 18.52 -17.70
N GLU A 148 2.90 17.24 -18.01
CA GLU A 148 3.67 16.81 -19.20
C GLU A 148 2.98 17.16 -20.51
N ASP A 149 1.68 16.91 -20.61
CA ASP A 149 0.87 17.20 -21.81
C ASP A 149 0.77 18.70 -22.12
N SER A 150 1.07 19.55 -21.14
CA SER A 150 1.13 21.01 -21.36
C SER A 150 2.24 21.43 -22.31
N GLY A 151 3.25 20.58 -22.51
CA GLY A 151 4.45 20.90 -23.28
C GLY A 151 5.39 21.89 -22.59
N ALA A 152 5.27 22.08 -21.29
CA ALA A 152 6.18 22.93 -20.51
C ALA A 152 7.61 22.39 -20.55
N ASP A 153 8.59 23.28 -20.67
CA ASP A 153 10.00 22.91 -20.69
C ASP A 153 10.50 22.45 -19.32
N ARG A 154 9.90 22.99 -18.23
CA ARG A 154 10.27 22.71 -16.84
C ARG A 154 9.07 22.29 -16.02
N LEU A 155 9.28 21.29 -15.19
CA LEU A 155 8.29 20.79 -14.25
C LEU A 155 8.77 21.00 -12.81
N TYR A 156 7.98 21.73 -12.05
CA TYR A 156 8.19 21.98 -10.63
C TYR A 156 7.24 21.09 -9.83
N ILE A 157 7.77 20.04 -9.23
CA ILE A 157 7.01 19.01 -8.54
C ILE A 157 7.21 19.17 -7.05
N SER A 158 6.12 19.24 -6.28
CA SER A 158 6.20 19.41 -4.84
C SER A 158 7.00 18.28 -4.19
N ALA A 159 7.97 18.64 -3.34
CA ALA A 159 8.66 17.70 -2.47
C ALA A 159 7.77 17.26 -1.29
N ASP A 160 6.64 17.92 -1.08
CA ASP A 160 5.72 17.71 0.04
C ASP A 160 4.45 16.96 -0.36
N LEU A 161 4.49 16.10 -1.40
CA LEU A 161 3.29 15.45 -1.95
C LEU A 161 2.51 14.66 -0.90
N GLN A 162 3.16 13.71 -0.21
CA GLN A 162 2.54 12.94 0.86
C GLN A 162 3.41 12.91 2.12
N TYR A 163 4.72 12.84 1.92
CA TYR A 163 5.70 12.79 3.00
C TYR A 163 6.54 14.04 2.96
N LYS A 164 6.20 15.01 3.79
CA LYS A 164 6.84 16.32 3.84
C LYS A 164 8.37 16.22 3.91
N GLY A 165 9.04 16.93 3.00
CA GLY A 165 10.50 16.98 2.92
C GLY A 165 11.17 15.74 2.33
N TYR A 166 10.41 14.79 1.77
CA TYR A 166 10.96 13.59 1.12
C TYR A 166 10.92 13.72 -0.40
N TYR A 167 11.73 14.62 -0.95
CA TYR A 167 11.78 14.88 -2.40
C TYR A 167 12.02 13.63 -3.26
N ASN A 168 12.76 12.64 -2.73
CA ASN A 168 13.04 11.40 -3.42
C ASN A 168 11.77 10.55 -3.68
N VAL A 169 10.73 10.69 -2.88
CA VAL A 169 9.42 10.06 -3.13
C VAL A 169 8.78 10.70 -4.35
N SER A 170 8.77 12.04 -4.43
CA SER A 170 8.26 12.79 -5.58
C SER A 170 9.02 12.44 -6.86
N GLU A 171 10.35 12.38 -6.81
CA GLU A 171 11.20 12.01 -7.96
C GLU A 171 10.88 10.59 -8.45
N VAL A 172 10.84 9.58 -7.56
CA VAL A 172 10.56 8.19 -7.95
C VAL A 172 9.16 8.04 -8.54
N LEU A 173 8.16 8.70 -7.98
CA LEU A 173 6.80 8.63 -8.49
C LEU A 173 6.67 9.34 -9.83
N THR A 174 7.34 10.48 -10.02
CA THR A 174 7.36 11.17 -11.32
C THR A 174 7.99 10.28 -12.38
N LEU A 175 9.16 9.74 -12.12
CA LEU A 175 9.84 8.79 -13.04
C LEU A 175 8.95 7.59 -13.41
N PHE A 176 8.16 7.11 -12.43
CA PHE A 176 7.27 5.97 -12.64
C PHE A 176 6.06 6.31 -13.50
N TYR A 177 5.38 7.42 -13.21
CA TYR A 177 4.14 7.80 -13.91
C TYR A 177 4.41 8.41 -15.29
N ASP A 178 5.49 9.19 -15.42
CA ASP A 178 5.93 9.74 -16.72
C ASP A 178 6.54 8.65 -17.62
N GLY A 179 7.04 7.55 -17.02
CA GLY A 179 7.73 6.49 -17.76
C GLY A 179 9.11 6.92 -18.27
N THR A 180 9.73 7.88 -17.60
CA THR A 180 11.03 8.49 -17.96
C THR A 180 12.09 7.45 -18.31
N ASP A 181 12.77 7.60 -19.46
CA ASP A 181 13.85 6.71 -19.88
C ASP A 181 15.03 6.76 -18.91
N ALA A 182 15.58 5.59 -18.58
CA ALA A 182 16.68 5.50 -17.63
C ALA A 182 17.96 6.22 -18.09
N HIS A 183 18.24 6.28 -19.39
CA HIS A 183 19.41 6.99 -19.92
C HIS A 183 19.22 8.51 -19.83
N TYR A 184 18.00 9.00 -20.10
CA TYR A 184 17.67 10.41 -19.91
C TYR A 184 17.78 10.81 -18.44
N PHE A 185 17.21 10.03 -17.51
CA PHE A 185 17.35 10.25 -16.07
C PHE A 185 18.80 10.30 -15.61
N GLN A 186 19.67 9.43 -16.16
CA GLN A 186 21.10 9.38 -15.83
C GLN A 186 21.92 10.50 -16.51
N GLY A 187 21.32 11.31 -17.36
CA GLY A 187 22.00 12.35 -18.11
C GLY A 187 22.91 11.81 -19.22
N LEU A 188 22.62 10.63 -19.73
CA LEU A 188 23.37 10.02 -20.83
C LEU A 188 22.85 10.44 -22.22
N THR A 189 21.66 11.01 -22.27
CA THR A 189 21.02 11.59 -23.45
C THR A 189 20.11 12.74 -23.05
N ASP A 190 19.89 13.70 -23.97
CA ASP A 190 18.89 14.76 -23.83
C ASP A 190 17.56 14.37 -24.48
N GLU A 191 17.35 13.10 -24.80
CA GLU A 191 16.14 12.57 -25.39
C GLU A 191 15.41 11.68 -24.39
N ASP A 192 14.09 11.85 -24.32
CA ASP A 192 13.18 10.96 -23.61
C ASP A 192 12.10 10.45 -24.57
N HIS A 193 12.01 9.14 -24.72
CA HIS A 193 11.11 8.47 -25.68
C HIS A 193 11.18 9.06 -27.10
N GLY A 194 12.39 9.51 -27.53
CA GLY A 194 12.61 10.12 -28.85
C GLY A 194 12.21 11.59 -28.94
N LYS A 195 11.88 12.22 -27.82
CA LYS A 195 11.67 13.68 -27.72
C LYS A 195 12.93 14.35 -27.21
N THR A 196 13.43 15.37 -27.93
CA THR A 196 14.52 16.19 -27.45
C THR A 196 13.99 17.16 -26.38
N LEU A 197 14.52 17.02 -25.16
CA LEU A 197 14.12 17.80 -24.01
C LEU A 197 15.32 18.54 -23.40
N LEU A 198 15.06 19.40 -22.42
CA LEU A 198 16.13 19.88 -21.55
C LEU A 198 16.78 18.71 -20.80
N PRO A 199 18.05 18.81 -20.40
CA PRO A 199 18.66 17.81 -19.53
C PRO A 199 17.79 17.53 -18.31
N TYR A 200 17.68 16.28 -17.89
CA TYR A 200 16.76 15.85 -16.83
C TYR A 200 16.74 16.80 -15.61
N ARG A 201 17.91 17.17 -15.10
CA ARG A 201 18.02 18.03 -13.91
C ARG A 201 17.68 19.50 -14.16
N GLU A 202 17.60 19.93 -15.40
CA GLU A 202 17.13 21.27 -15.78
C GLU A 202 15.64 21.29 -16.07
N ARG A 203 15.06 20.11 -16.40
CA ARG A 203 13.65 19.94 -16.65
C ARG A 203 12.87 19.69 -15.37
N PHE A 204 13.33 18.77 -14.49
CA PHE A 204 12.61 18.35 -13.30
C PHE A 204 13.19 18.98 -12.03
N HIS A 205 12.35 19.70 -11.28
CA HIS A 205 12.70 20.35 -10.02
C HIS A 205 11.80 19.85 -8.91
N TYR A 206 12.38 19.26 -7.85
CA TYR A 206 11.65 18.71 -6.70
C TYR A 206 11.88 19.60 -5.47
N LEU A 207 10.92 20.47 -5.16
CA LEU A 207 11.00 21.44 -4.08
C LEU A 207 9.60 21.83 -3.57
N SER A 208 9.52 22.46 -2.40
CA SER A 208 8.23 22.94 -1.87
C SER A 208 7.71 24.09 -2.74
N LEU A 209 6.45 23.98 -3.17
CA LEU A 209 5.79 25.06 -3.91
C LEU A 209 5.52 26.25 -2.98
N SER A 210 5.80 27.44 -3.47
CA SER A 210 5.52 28.70 -2.75
C SER A 210 5.17 29.83 -3.72
N PRO A 211 4.49 30.88 -3.24
CA PRO A 211 4.22 32.06 -4.07
C PRO A 211 5.50 32.70 -4.63
N GLU A 212 6.59 32.70 -3.86
CA GLU A 212 7.89 33.24 -4.27
C GLU A 212 8.48 32.46 -5.43
N LEU A 213 8.44 31.11 -5.36
CA LEU A 213 8.90 30.23 -6.44
C LEU A 213 8.10 30.48 -7.72
N ILE A 214 6.77 30.56 -7.61
CA ILE A 214 5.88 30.76 -8.75
C ILE A 214 6.19 32.11 -9.40
N GLU A 215 6.42 33.16 -8.61
CA GLU A 215 6.79 34.49 -9.13
C GLU A 215 8.18 34.48 -9.79
N GLU A 216 9.18 33.79 -9.20
CA GLU A 216 10.52 33.66 -9.79
C GLU A 216 10.54 32.90 -11.11
N THR A 217 9.63 31.96 -11.30
CA THR A 217 9.59 31.07 -12.47
C THR A 217 8.51 31.44 -13.47
N LYS A 218 7.77 32.51 -13.23
CA LYS A 218 6.63 32.93 -14.07
C LYS A 218 6.95 33.21 -15.55
N ASP A 219 8.17 33.64 -15.85
CA ASP A 219 8.60 33.94 -17.22
C ASP A 219 9.21 32.72 -17.93
N SER A 220 9.27 31.57 -17.26
CA SER A 220 9.72 30.31 -17.83
C SER A 220 8.53 29.49 -18.37
N SER A 221 8.78 28.64 -19.37
CA SER A 221 7.83 27.62 -19.79
C SER A 221 7.75 26.56 -18.69
N ALA A 222 6.88 26.76 -17.69
CA ALA A 222 6.81 25.96 -16.47
C ALA A 222 5.42 25.40 -16.22
N ALA A 223 5.37 24.14 -15.74
CA ALA A 223 4.19 23.53 -15.14
C ALA A 223 4.50 23.09 -13.71
N TYR A 224 3.48 23.04 -12.89
CA TYR A 224 3.62 22.75 -11.46
C TYR A 224 2.73 21.58 -11.08
N VAL A 225 3.25 20.68 -10.24
CA VAL A 225 2.50 19.56 -9.65
C VAL A 225 2.60 19.65 -8.14
N GLY A 226 1.47 19.70 -7.48
CA GLY A 226 1.39 19.82 -6.02
C GLY A 226 0.23 19.02 -5.43
N THR A 227 -0.01 19.22 -4.13
CA THR A 227 -1.22 18.72 -3.49
C THR A 227 -2.44 19.52 -3.91
N ALA A 228 -3.65 18.98 -3.76
CA ALA A 228 -4.88 19.70 -4.05
C ALA A 228 -4.99 21.02 -3.28
N SER A 229 -4.38 21.12 -2.08
CA SER A 229 -4.31 22.38 -1.32
C SER A 229 -3.38 23.41 -1.95
N ASP A 230 -2.37 23.00 -2.70
CA ASP A 230 -1.44 23.90 -3.38
C ASP A 230 -2.13 24.61 -4.57
N ALA A 231 -3.28 24.11 -5.04
CA ALA A 231 -4.08 24.77 -6.06
C ALA A 231 -4.42 26.24 -5.71
N ALA A 232 -4.52 26.56 -4.42
CA ALA A 232 -4.78 27.92 -3.95
C ALA A 232 -3.61 28.89 -4.15
N LEU A 233 -2.42 28.40 -4.49
CA LEU A 233 -1.25 29.22 -4.80
C LEU A 233 -1.30 29.86 -6.19
N PHE A 234 -2.15 29.35 -7.08
CA PHE A 234 -2.20 29.71 -8.49
C PHE A 234 -3.41 30.59 -8.79
N ASP A 235 -3.18 31.78 -9.38
CA ASP A 235 -4.25 32.64 -9.83
C ASP A 235 -4.96 32.03 -11.06
N PRO A 236 -6.27 31.73 -10.99
CA PRO A 236 -7.02 31.20 -12.10
C PRO A 236 -7.06 32.12 -13.35
N ALA A 237 -6.69 33.39 -13.20
CA ALA A 237 -6.56 34.29 -14.33
C ALA A 237 -5.29 34.01 -15.16
N GLU A 238 -4.24 33.50 -14.52
CA GLU A 238 -2.93 33.24 -15.15
C GLU A 238 -2.69 31.73 -15.41
N PHE A 239 -3.32 30.86 -14.65
CA PHE A 239 -3.09 29.43 -14.71
C PHE A 239 -4.36 28.64 -14.98
N ASP A 240 -4.23 27.59 -15.78
CA ASP A 240 -5.19 26.52 -15.85
C ASP A 240 -4.83 25.50 -14.75
N VAL A 241 -5.70 25.37 -13.75
CA VAL A 241 -5.50 24.49 -12.60
C VAL A 241 -6.39 23.28 -12.73
N ILE A 242 -5.77 22.11 -12.82
CA ILE A 242 -6.44 20.81 -12.92
C ILE A 242 -6.28 20.10 -11.58
N ILE A 243 -7.39 19.75 -10.94
CA ILE A 243 -7.39 19.00 -9.66
C ILE A 243 -7.84 17.58 -9.96
N SER A 244 -7.03 16.59 -9.55
CA SER A 244 -7.37 15.17 -9.57
C SER A 244 -7.05 14.54 -8.21
N GLY A 245 -8.08 14.00 -7.55
CA GLY A 245 -7.93 13.37 -6.24
C GLY A 245 -7.29 14.30 -5.21
N ASP A 246 -6.15 13.89 -4.69
CA ASP A 246 -5.39 14.63 -3.66
C ASP A 246 -4.34 15.60 -4.25
N TYR A 247 -4.27 15.71 -5.57
CA TYR A 247 -3.21 16.45 -6.26
C TYR A 247 -3.76 17.46 -7.27
N CYS A 248 -2.91 18.38 -7.68
CA CYS A 248 -3.22 19.32 -8.75
C CYS A 248 -2.02 19.49 -9.69
N ALA A 249 -2.34 19.85 -10.94
CA ALA A 249 -1.40 20.43 -11.89
C ALA A 249 -1.80 21.88 -12.16
N ALA A 250 -0.84 22.77 -12.26
CA ALA A 250 -1.07 24.14 -12.70
C ALA A 250 -0.18 24.45 -13.92
N VAL A 251 -0.81 24.85 -15.00
CA VAL A 251 -0.15 25.17 -16.28
C VAL A 251 -0.45 26.62 -16.62
N ARG A 252 0.55 27.36 -17.04
CA ARG A 252 0.36 28.75 -17.43
C ARG A 252 -0.44 28.84 -18.72
N LYS A 253 -1.38 29.80 -18.80
CA LYS A 253 -2.21 30.08 -19.96
C LYS A 253 -1.45 30.73 -21.11
#